data_f7357298df7eb3439a598c2bb2834077
#
_entry.id   f7357298df7eb3439a598c2bb2834077
#
_cell.length_a   1.000
_cell.length_b   1.000
_cell.length_c   1.000
_cell.angle_alpha   90.00
_cell.angle_beta   90.00
_cell.angle_gamma   90.00
#
_symmetry.space_group_name_H-M   'P 1'
#
loop_
_entity.id
_entity.type
_entity.pdbx_description
1 polymer ?
#
loop_
_entity_poly.entity_id
_entity_poly.type
_entity_poly.pdbx_seq_one_letter_code
_entity_poly.pdbx_strand_id
1 'polypeptide(L)'
;MNTARKAFGRQCLRAASVLAIVALATPGALAADLVRVGKASATTFAFAPIDIGKEKGIWAKYNLDVESIGFGGDARLQQAMVADSIDFSLGSGPGMGFLAKGVPAVTVAAMANEPLAMGLSVGKNSPIKSYDDLKGATVSVSTGGSLTFWLVREFSRQRGWGPAGIKTVSLGVNPAQVAALKAGNVQGIVTSSSIGYMLEKNGDGRVLVEFGDHVKDFHTHVIFATKKFVTTHPDRVKRFLAGWIEVIDFMAKNREETIKLVTLVSQLSEDIQTREYDKAMPMLSRDLRFRPKALDVLARSLVELEILPTAPDMKTLYTEEFLPVRN
;
A
#
# COMPACT_ATOMS: atom_id res chain seq x y z
N MET A 1 45.91 69.53 62.15
CA MET A 1 45.57 70.57 61.15
C MET A 1 44.40 70.02 60.33
N ASN A 2 43.24 70.57 60.62
CA ASN A 2 42.23 71.11 59.68
C ASN A 2 41.71 70.09 58.62
N THR A 3 40.51 69.95 58.36
CA THR A 3 39.17 70.59 58.65
C THR A 3 38.08 69.71 58.05
N ALA A 4 37.09 69.41 58.81
CA ALA A 4 35.65 69.68 58.67
C ALA A 4 35.05 69.90 57.25
N ARG A 5 33.98 69.17 56.93
CA ARG A 5 32.66 69.65 56.52
C ARG A 5 31.79 68.48 55.98
N LYS A 6 30.73 68.16 56.75
CA LYS A 6 29.34 68.46 56.52
C LYS A 6 28.77 67.99 55.16
N ALA A 7 27.95 66.97 55.23
CA ALA A 7 26.50 66.97 55.20
C ALA A 7 25.90 67.03 53.78
N PHE A 8 25.07 66.17 53.46
CA PHE A 8 23.65 66.36 53.14
C PHE A 8 23.09 65.05 52.55
N GLY A 9 22.07 64.57 53.16
CA GLY A 9 21.38 63.37 52.72
C GLY A 9 20.56 63.60 51.43
N ARG A 10 20.43 62.56 50.69
CA ARG A 10 19.31 62.41 49.76
C ARG A 10 18.90 60.95 49.80
N GLN A 11 17.75 60.70 50.43
CA GLN A 11 16.97 59.50 50.26
C GLN A 11 16.53 59.40 48.78
N CYS A 12 17.03 58.40 48.09
CA CYS A 12 16.43 57.96 46.81
C CYS A 12 15.62 56.69 47.09
N LEU A 13 14.33 56.81 47.11
CA LEU A 13 13.37 55.72 47.01
C LEU A 13 13.69 54.92 45.75
N ARG A 14 14.14 53.70 45.92
CA ARG A 14 14.17 52.74 44.81
C ARG A 14 12.82 52.01 44.76
N ALA A 15 11.97 52.45 43.84
CA ALA A 15 10.77 51.71 43.46
C ALA A 15 11.25 50.44 42.71
N ALA A 16 11.11 49.28 43.35
CA ALA A 16 11.32 47.99 42.71
C ALA A 16 10.07 47.66 41.87
N SER A 17 10.15 47.90 40.57
CA SER A 17 9.15 47.41 39.62
C SER A 17 9.34 45.91 39.46
N VAL A 18 8.45 45.11 40.07
CA VAL A 18 8.34 43.69 39.85
C VAL A 18 7.64 43.50 38.49
N LEU A 19 8.41 43.24 37.46
CA LEU A 19 7.89 42.84 36.16
C LEU A 19 7.44 41.36 36.27
N ALA A 20 6.15 41.15 36.46
CA ALA A 20 5.54 39.82 36.36
C ALA A 20 5.62 39.33 34.91
N ILE A 21 6.59 38.48 34.59
CA ILE A 21 6.64 37.77 33.32
C ILE A 21 5.54 36.70 33.39
N VAL A 22 4.38 37.01 32.80
CA VAL A 22 3.38 35.99 32.49
C VAL A 22 3.94 35.13 31.37
N ALA A 23 4.54 34.00 31.71
CA ALA A 23 4.90 32.95 30.73
C ALA A 23 3.59 32.44 30.13
N LEU A 24 3.22 32.93 28.95
CA LEU A 24 2.23 32.29 28.09
C LEU A 24 2.77 30.91 27.75
N ALA A 25 2.33 29.91 28.51
CA ALA A 25 2.53 28.50 28.12
C ALA A 25 1.76 28.30 26.82
N THR A 26 2.46 28.42 25.68
CA THR A 26 1.95 27.90 24.43
C THR A 26 1.70 26.40 24.65
N PRO A 27 0.48 25.89 24.41
CA PRO A 27 0.27 24.46 24.46
C PRO A 27 1.25 23.86 23.46
N GLY A 28 2.24 23.12 23.98
CA GLY A 28 3.19 22.41 23.13
C GLY A 28 2.36 21.57 22.16
N ALA A 29 2.48 21.84 20.87
CA ALA A 29 1.90 20.97 19.85
C ALA A 29 2.48 19.58 20.13
N LEU A 30 1.65 18.65 20.59
CA LEU A 30 2.04 17.26 20.74
C LEU A 30 2.53 16.80 19.36
N ALA A 31 3.73 16.26 19.31
CA ALA A 31 4.26 15.71 18.07
C ALA A 31 3.25 14.69 17.52
N ALA A 32 3.05 14.72 16.20
CA ALA A 32 2.17 13.76 15.53
C ALA A 32 2.65 12.34 15.79
N ASP A 33 1.72 11.42 15.93
CA ASP A 33 2.02 10.01 16.18
C ASP A 33 2.67 9.37 14.93
N LEU A 34 3.90 8.90 15.05
CA LEU A 34 4.58 8.18 13.98
C LEU A 34 3.87 6.87 13.66
N VAL A 35 3.68 6.62 12.37
CA VAL A 35 3.10 5.39 11.80
C VAL A 35 3.97 4.91 10.64
N ARG A 36 4.54 3.73 10.77
CA ARG A 36 5.45 3.12 9.78
C ARG A 36 4.66 2.19 8.86
N VAL A 37 4.62 2.49 7.56
CA VAL A 37 3.82 1.76 6.57
C VAL A 37 4.70 1.10 5.52
N GLY A 38 4.61 -0.22 5.41
CA GLY A 38 5.20 -0.97 4.31
C GLY A 38 4.26 -1.05 3.10
N LYS A 39 4.80 -0.94 1.89
CA LYS A 39 4.09 -1.17 0.63
C LYS A 39 4.66 -2.40 -0.08
N ALA A 40 3.82 -3.34 -0.52
CA ALA A 40 4.29 -4.49 -1.31
C ALA A 40 4.94 -4.06 -2.63
N SER A 41 4.52 -2.91 -3.18
CA SER A 41 5.14 -2.25 -4.34
C SER A 41 5.22 -0.74 -4.09
N ALA A 42 6.33 -0.12 -4.45
CA ALA A 42 6.53 1.32 -4.23
C ALA A 42 5.57 2.19 -5.07
N THR A 43 5.20 1.74 -6.26
CA THR A 43 4.55 2.56 -7.30
C THR A 43 3.17 2.07 -7.74
N THR A 44 2.60 1.07 -7.09
CA THR A 44 1.24 0.60 -7.40
C THR A 44 0.22 1.66 -7.02
N PHE A 45 -0.68 2.00 -7.94
CA PHE A 45 -1.70 3.04 -7.76
C PHE A 45 -2.55 2.83 -6.49
N ALA A 46 -2.91 1.58 -6.17
CA ALA A 46 -3.69 1.28 -4.97
C ALA A 46 -2.99 1.67 -3.65
N PHE A 47 -1.67 1.89 -3.66
CA PHE A 47 -0.89 2.34 -2.50
C PHE A 47 -0.59 3.84 -2.50
N ALA A 48 -0.92 4.54 -3.60
CA ALA A 48 -0.73 5.98 -3.73
C ALA A 48 -1.45 6.81 -2.65
N PRO A 49 -2.57 6.37 -2.02
CA PRO A 49 -3.19 7.12 -0.93
C PRO A 49 -2.22 7.50 0.19
N ILE A 50 -1.19 6.69 0.48
CA ILE A 50 -0.17 7.02 1.49
C ILE A 50 0.55 8.32 1.12
N ASP A 51 1.05 8.40 -0.10
CA ASP A 51 1.85 9.52 -0.57
C ASP A 51 0.97 10.76 -0.80
N ILE A 52 -0.23 10.57 -1.38
CA ILE A 52 -1.22 11.65 -1.60
C ILE A 52 -1.69 12.23 -0.26
N GLY A 53 -2.01 11.40 0.72
CA GLY A 53 -2.44 11.84 2.04
C GLY A 53 -1.35 12.64 2.78
N LYS A 54 -0.07 12.30 2.55
CA LYS A 54 1.07 13.06 3.07
C LYS A 54 1.17 14.42 2.37
N GLU A 55 1.18 14.44 1.05
CA GLU A 55 1.29 15.66 0.25
C GLU A 55 0.13 16.65 0.52
N LYS A 56 -1.07 16.13 0.72
CA LYS A 56 -2.27 16.95 1.01
C LYS A 56 -2.45 17.29 2.49
N GLY A 57 -1.53 16.85 3.35
CA GLY A 57 -1.61 17.08 4.79
C GLY A 57 -2.80 16.36 5.46
N ILE A 58 -3.39 15.35 4.81
CA ILE A 58 -4.54 14.64 5.36
C ILE A 58 -4.12 13.87 6.61
N TRP A 59 -2.98 13.19 6.61
CA TRP A 59 -2.51 12.47 7.79
C TRP A 59 -2.33 13.37 9.01
N ALA A 60 -1.86 14.60 8.81
CA ALA A 60 -1.68 15.57 9.88
C ALA A 60 -3.02 15.98 10.55
N LYS A 61 -4.16 16.03 9.81
CA LYS A 61 -5.49 16.25 10.37
C LYS A 61 -5.89 15.17 11.38
N TYR A 62 -5.36 13.95 11.19
CA TYR A 62 -5.56 12.81 12.08
C TYR A 62 -4.46 12.68 13.14
N ASN A 63 -3.62 13.70 13.31
CA ASN A 63 -2.46 13.70 14.20
C ASN A 63 -1.56 12.48 13.97
N LEU A 64 -1.28 12.17 12.68
CA LEU A 64 -0.40 11.08 12.25
C LEU A 64 0.75 11.64 11.40
N ASP A 65 1.97 11.18 11.69
CA ASP A 65 3.14 11.30 10.82
C ASP A 65 3.36 9.95 10.14
N VAL A 66 3.08 9.88 8.84
CA VAL A 66 3.10 8.62 8.09
C VAL A 66 4.37 8.52 7.26
N GLU A 67 5.19 7.54 7.60
CA GLU A 67 6.38 7.14 6.83
C GLU A 67 6.08 5.87 6.04
N SER A 68 6.56 5.79 4.79
CA SER A 68 6.34 4.60 3.97
C SER A 68 7.56 4.12 3.21
N ILE A 69 7.66 2.79 3.03
CA ILE A 69 8.75 2.14 2.28
C ILE A 69 8.21 0.97 1.43
N GLY A 70 8.77 0.78 0.23
CA GLY A 70 8.43 -0.34 -0.67
C GLY A 70 9.33 -1.55 -0.48
N PHE A 71 8.74 -2.77 -0.49
CA PHE A 71 9.44 -4.04 -0.22
C PHE A 71 9.61 -4.96 -1.44
N GLY A 72 8.93 -4.70 -2.54
CA GLY A 72 9.03 -5.55 -3.75
C GLY A 72 8.39 -6.94 -3.60
N GLY A 73 7.23 -7.01 -2.94
CA GLY A 73 6.38 -8.20 -2.82
C GLY A 73 5.93 -8.52 -1.40
N ASP A 74 4.82 -9.26 -1.29
CA ASP A 74 4.18 -9.56 0.01
C ASP A 74 5.11 -10.34 0.95
N ALA A 75 5.90 -11.30 0.47
CA ALA A 75 6.74 -12.10 1.36
C ALA A 75 7.76 -11.24 2.13
N ARG A 76 8.41 -10.28 1.45
CA ARG A 76 9.35 -9.36 2.11
C ARG A 76 8.63 -8.40 3.05
N LEU A 77 7.45 -7.95 2.64
CA LEU A 77 6.58 -7.08 3.45
C LEU A 77 6.19 -7.78 4.76
N GLN A 78 5.77 -9.05 4.70
CA GLN A 78 5.42 -9.83 5.89
C GLN A 78 6.63 -10.12 6.79
N GLN A 79 7.82 -10.30 6.23
CA GLN A 79 9.07 -10.39 7.02
C GLN A 79 9.33 -9.10 7.82
N ALA A 80 9.05 -7.93 7.24
CA ALA A 80 9.18 -6.65 7.93
C ALA A 80 8.17 -6.53 9.10
N MET A 81 6.96 -7.08 8.97
CA MET A 81 5.98 -7.15 10.07
C MET A 81 6.47 -8.08 11.20
N VAL A 82 7.02 -9.25 10.85
CA VAL A 82 7.62 -10.16 11.85
C VAL A 82 8.77 -9.50 12.61
N ALA A 83 9.57 -8.70 11.92
CA ALA A 83 10.69 -7.95 12.52
C ALA A 83 10.25 -6.68 13.29
N ASP A 84 8.95 -6.38 13.38
CA ASP A 84 8.39 -5.16 14.03
C ASP A 84 8.99 -3.85 13.47
N SER A 85 9.42 -3.88 12.20
CA SER A 85 10.01 -2.70 11.54
C SER A 85 8.96 -1.79 10.90
N ILE A 86 7.71 -2.26 10.74
CA ILE A 86 6.56 -1.53 10.26
C ILE A 86 5.34 -1.82 11.13
N ASP A 87 4.40 -0.89 11.19
CA ASP A 87 3.16 -0.97 11.98
C ASP A 87 1.99 -1.47 11.12
N PHE A 88 1.91 -0.93 9.88
CA PHE A 88 0.96 -1.36 8.85
C PHE A 88 1.68 -1.89 7.62
N SER A 89 1.00 -2.76 6.91
CA SER A 89 1.44 -3.17 5.57
C SER A 89 0.30 -3.11 4.56
N LEU A 90 0.59 -2.50 3.40
CA LEU A 90 -0.29 -2.47 2.24
C LEU A 90 0.11 -3.62 1.33
N GLY A 91 -0.61 -4.71 1.47
CA GLY A 91 -0.34 -5.96 0.78
C GLY A 91 -1.54 -6.45 -0.02
N SER A 92 -1.61 -7.75 -0.25
CA SER A 92 -2.65 -8.36 -1.06
C SER A 92 -3.58 -9.28 -0.27
N GLY A 93 -4.78 -9.54 -0.83
CA GLY A 93 -5.68 -10.55 -0.30
C GLY A 93 -5.00 -11.93 -0.15
N PRO A 94 -4.31 -12.47 -1.18
CA PRO A 94 -3.50 -13.67 -1.05
C PRO A 94 -2.45 -13.62 0.06
N GLY A 95 -1.95 -12.43 0.41
CA GLY A 95 -1.05 -12.20 1.52
C GLY A 95 -1.62 -12.63 2.89
N MET A 96 -2.96 -12.76 3.03
CA MET A 96 -3.58 -13.35 4.22
C MET A 96 -3.10 -14.79 4.48
N GLY A 97 -2.63 -15.49 3.44
CA GLY A 97 -2.00 -16.79 3.59
C GLY A 97 -0.75 -16.80 4.47
N PHE A 98 -0.02 -15.68 4.57
CA PHE A 98 1.12 -15.56 5.49
C PHE A 98 0.66 -15.48 6.96
N LEU A 99 -0.50 -14.84 7.21
CA LEU A 99 -1.10 -14.79 8.55
C LEU A 99 -1.52 -16.19 9.00
N ALA A 100 -2.09 -16.98 8.09
CA ALA A 100 -2.42 -18.38 8.35
C ALA A 100 -1.18 -19.24 8.65
N LYS A 101 0.01 -18.83 8.17
CA LYS A 101 1.31 -19.43 8.48
C LYS A 101 1.97 -18.86 9.75
N GLY A 102 1.28 -18.02 10.51
CA GLY A 102 1.73 -17.54 11.82
C GLY A 102 2.40 -16.16 11.83
N VAL A 103 2.34 -15.37 10.76
CA VAL A 103 2.77 -13.96 10.82
C VAL A 103 1.92 -13.24 11.87
N PRO A 104 2.54 -12.52 12.86
CA PRO A 104 1.83 -11.90 13.98
C PRO A 104 1.13 -10.58 13.57
N ALA A 105 0.19 -10.69 12.64
CA ALA A 105 -0.58 -9.58 12.10
C ALA A 105 -2.07 -9.94 12.00
N VAL A 106 -2.90 -8.96 11.75
CA VAL A 106 -4.32 -9.09 11.44
C VAL A 106 -4.66 -8.15 10.28
N THR A 107 -5.57 -8.57 9.41
CA THR A 107 -6.05 -7.73 8.32
C THR A 107 -7.14 -6.78 8.85
N VAL A 108 -6.94 -5.47 8.73
CA VAL A 108 -7.82 -4.46 9.34
C VAL A 108 -8.71 -3.74 8.33
N ALA A 109 -8.46 -3.93 7.02
CA ALA A 109 -9.26 -3.32 5.97
C ALA A 109 -9.10 -4.02 4.62
N ALA A 110 -10.18 -4.12 3.86
CA ALA A 110 -10.19 -4.46 2.44
C ALA A 110 -10.10 -3.17 1.63
N MET A 111 -8.93 -2.86 1.06
CA MET A 111 -8.71 -1.55 0.42
C MET A 111 -8.99 -1.53 -1.08
N ALA A 112 -8.96 -2.68 -1.75
CA ALA A 112 -9.26 -2.79 -3.18
C ALA A 112 -9.89 -4.12 -3.52
N ASN A 113 -10.86 -4.09 -4.44
CA ASN A 113 -11.62 -5.25 -4.88
C ASN A 113 -10.94 -5.97 -6.06
N GLU A 114 -11.67 -6.27 -7.14
CA GLU A 114 -11.15 -7.01 -8.30
C GLU A 114 -9.89 -6.34 -8.90
N PRO A 115 -8.96 -7.12 -9.47
CA PRO A 115 -7.65 -6.62 -9.92
C PRO A 115 -7.74 -5.89 -11.28
N LEU A 116 -8.54 -4.81 -11.37
CA LEU A 116 -8.80 -4.08 -12.62
C LEU A 116 -7.54 -3.43 -13.20
N ALA A 117 -6.58 -3.09 -12.36
CA ALA A 117 -5.33 -2.43 -12.73
C ALA A 117 -4.12 -3.38 -12.63
N MET A 118 -4.34 -4.68 -12.87
CA MET A 118 -3.28 -5.70 -12.89
C MET A 118 -3.25 -6.42 -14.23
N GLY A 119 -2.05 -6.55 -14.82
CA GLY A 119 -1.89 -7.17 -16.13
C GLY A 119 -0.69 -8.10 -16.23
N LEU A 120 -0.73 -9.01 -17.22
CA LEU A 120 0.42 -9.74 -17.70
C LEU A 120 0.85 -9.14 -19.04
N SER A 121 2.08 -8.68 -19.10
CA SER A 121 2.68 -8.11 -20.30
C SER A 121 3.73 -9.05 -20.88
N VAL A 122 3.83 -9.07 -22.21
CA VAL A 122 4.84 -9.81 -22.96
C VAL A 122 5.70 -8.86 -23.77
N GLY A 123 6.93 -9.28 -24.10
CA GLY A 123 7.86 -8.47 -24.88
C GLY A 123 7.38 -8.22 -26.31
N LYS A 124 7.87 -7.16 -26.96
CA LYS A 124 7.52 -6.75 -28.33
C LYS A 124 7.62 -7.90 -29.33
N ASN A 125 8.72 -8.65 -29.28
CA ASN A 125 9.03 -9.75 -30.20
C ASN A 125 8.65 -11.12 -29.64
N SER A 126 7.84 -11.16 -28.56
CA SER A 126 7.41 -12.41 -27.94
C SER A 126 6.67 -13.30 -28.97
N PRO A 127 6.96 -14.59 -28.99
CA PRO A 127 6.18 -15.56 -29.76
C PRO A 127 4.78 -15.77 -29.20
N ILE A 128 4.55 -15.39 -27.93
CA ILE A 128 3.25 -15.49 -27.26
C ILE A 128 2.31 -14.43 -27.86
N LYS A 129 1.28 -14.90 -28.60
CA LYS A 129 0.30 -14.04 -29.29
C LYS A 129 -1.11 -14.16 -28.70
N SER A 130 -1.39 -15.31 -28.10
CA SER A 130 -2.68 -15.64 -27.49
C SER A 130 -2.49 -16.07 -26.04
N TYR A 131 -3.60 -16.25 -25.33
CA TYR A 131 -3.59 -16.78 -23.97
C TYR A 131 -3.04 -18.20 -23.91
N ASP A 132 -3.36 -19.02 -24.93
CA ASP A 132 -2.95 -20.44 -24.96
C ASP A 132 -1.44 -20.63 -25.11
N ASP A 133 -0.77 -19.66 -25.71
CA ASP A 133 0.71 -19.66 -25.81
C ASP A 133 1.40 -19.47 -24.45
N LEU A 134 0.66 -19.09 -23.41
CA LEU A 134 1.18 -18.96 -22.05
C LEU A 134 1.40 -20.32 -21.37
N LYS A 135 0.81 -21.41 -21.89
CA LYS A 135 1.01 -22.75 -21.30
C LYS A 135 2.48 -23.16 -21.38
N GLY A 136 3.06 -23.44 -20.22
CA GLY A 136 4.49 -23.78 -20.10
C GLY A 136 5.45 -22.60 -20.13
N ALA A 137 4.98 -21.37 -20.43
CA ALA A 137 5.79 -20.17 -20.41
C ALA A 137 6.30 -19.85 -19.00
N THR A 138 7.45 -19.15 -18.91
CA THR A 138 7.99 -18.62 -17.66
C THR A 138 7.67 -17.15 -17.55
N VAL A 139 6.92 -16.76 -16.52
CA VAL A 139 6.59 -15.37 -16.25
C VAL A 139 7.15 -14.91 -14.91
N SER A 140 7.51 -13.64 -14.86
CA SER A 140 8.01 -13.05 -13.62
C SER A 140 6.86 -12.55 -12.74
N VAL A 141 7.00 -12.79 -11.44
CA VAL A 141 6.14 -12.30 -10.37
C VAL A 141 6.97 -11.59 -9.30
N SER A 142 6.33 -10.86 -8.37
CA SER A 142 7.08 -10.18 -7.31
C SER A 142 7.72 -11.18 -6.34
N THR A 143 6.91 -11.97 -5.63
CA THR A 143 7.37 -13.02 -4.70
C THR A 143 6.40 -14.19 -4.69
N GLY A 144 6.85 -15.36 -4.22
CA GLY A 144 5.96 -16.49 -3.97
C GLY A 144 4.88 -16.13 -2.95
N GLY A 145 3.64 -16.56 -3.17
CA GLY A 145 2.49 -16.26 -2.31
C GLY A 145 1.95 -14.83 -2.41
N SER A 146 2.53 -13.97 -3.27
CA SER A 146 2.03 -12.62 -3.52
C SER A 146 0.83 -12.61 -4.46
N LEU A 147 0.21 -11.41 -4.61
CA LEU A 147 -0.86 -11.19 -5.60
C LEU A 147 -0.47 -11.65 -7.01
N THR A 148 0.70 -11.21 -7.49
CA THR A 148 1.14 -11.52 -8.86
C THR A 148 1.35 -13.01 -9.08
N PHE A 149 1.86 -13.73 -8.07
CA PHE A 149 1.96 -15.18 -8.07
C PHE A 149 0.57 -15.84 -8.09
N TRP A 150 -0.34 -15.36 -7.24
CA TRP A 150 -1.72 -15.85 -7.19
C TRP A 150 -2.42 -15.68 -8.53
N LEU A 151 -2.33 -14.49 -9.15
CA LEU A 151 -2.98 -14.19 -10.44
C LEU A 151 -2.53 -15.13 -11.56
N VAL A 152 -1.24 -15.44 -11.65
CA VAL A 152 -0.72 -16.39 -12.64
C VAL A 152 -1.27 -17.78 -12.42
N ARG A 153 -1.26 -18.27 -11.18
CA ARG A 153 -1.75 -19.61 -10.86
C ARG A 153 -3.24 -19.73 -11.06
N GLU A 154 -4.01 -18.74 -10.67
CA GLU A 154 -5.46 -18.69 -10.88
C GLU A 154 -5.81 -18.68 -12.38
N PHE A 155 -5.14 -17.85 -13.17
CA PHE A 155 -5.34 -17.81 -14.62
C PHE A 155 -5.00 -19.17 -15.27
N SER A 156 -3.91 -19.79 -14.86
CA SER A 156 -3.52 -21.13 -15.30
C SER A 156 -4.54 -22.20 -14.91
N ARG A 157 -5.06 -22.15 -13.68
CA ARG A 157 -6.11 -23.05 -13.20
C ARG A 157 -7.41 -22.91 -14.00
N GLN A 158 -7.86 -21.67 -14.24
CA GLN A 158 -9.08 -21.38 -15.03
C GLN A 158 -9.00 -21.92 -16.46
N ARG A 159 -7.79 -22.02 -17.03
CA ARG A 159 -7.52 -22.61 -18.34
C ARG A 159 -7.44 -24.13 -18.34
N GLY A 160 -7.60 -24.78 -17.18
CA GLY A 160 -7.47 -26.23 -17.07
C GLY A 160 -6.04 -26.76 -17.18
N TRP A 161 -5.02 -25.89 -17.03
CA TRP A 161 -3.60 -26.30 -17.09
C TRP A 161 -3.04 -26.68 -15.72
N GLY A 162 -3.87 -26.61 -14.67
CA GLY A 162 -3.45 -26.69 -13.28
C GLY A 162 -2.75 -25.41 -12.80
N PRO A 163 -2.51 -25.25 -11.50
CA PRO A 163 -1.94 -24.01 -10.95
C PRO A 163 -0.48 -23.75 -11.40
N ALA A 164 0.25 -24.78 -11.81
CA ALA A 164 1.64 -24.68 -12.25
C ALA A 164 1.81 -24.72 -13.79
N GLY A 165 0.72 -24.68 -14.57
CA GLY A 165 0.77 -24.72 -16.04
C GLY A 165 1.46 -23.52 -16.67
N ILE A 166 1.57 -22.39 -15.96
CA ILE A 166 2.47 -21.27 -16.24
C ILE A 166 3.55 -21.25 -15.15
N LYS A 167 4.81 -21.30 -15.56
CA LYS A 167 5.95 -21.28 -14.63
C LYS A 167 6.17 -19.86 -14.10
N THR A 168 6.53 -19.74 -12.83
CA THR A 168 6.79 -18.43 -12.21
C THR A 168 8.22 -18.32 -11.70
N VAL A 169 8.81 -17.12 -11.84
CA VAL A 169 10.08 -16.75 -11.24
C VAL A 169 9.93 -15.44 -10.46
N SER A 170 10.43 -15.41 -9.23
CA SER A 170 10.30 -14.22 -8.34
C SER A 170 11.46 -13.27 -8.60
N LEU A 171 11.18 -12.08 -9.17
CA LEU A 171 12.18 -11.05 -9.45
C LEU A 171 11.99 -9.76 -8.62
N GLY A 172 10.97 -9.71 -7.77
CA GLY A 172 10.74 -8.60 -6.83
C GLY A 172 10.20 -7.35 -7.52
N VAL A 173 11.02 -6.31 -7.58
CA VAL A 173 10.61 -4.97 -8.06
C VAL A 173 10.47 -4.87 -9.58
N ASN A 174 9.60 -3.93 -10.02
CA ASN A 174 9.29 -3.74 -11.45
C ASN A 174 10.52 -3.53 -12.35
N PRO A 175 11.55 -2.74 -12.00
CA PRO A 175 12.73 -2.58 -12.86
C PRO A 175 13.43 -3.89 -13.19
N ALA A 176 13.58 -4.79 -12.23
CA ALA A 176 14.20 -6.11 -12.46
C ALA A 176 13.33 -6.99 -13.38
N GLN A 177 12.02 -6.96 -13.22
CA GLN A 177 11.07 -7.70 -14.07
C GLN A 177 11.11 -7.18 -15.52
N VAL A 178 11.07 -5.85 -15.71
CA VAL A 178 11.16 -5.21 -17.04
C VAL A 178 12.49 -5.53 -17.71
N ALA A 179 13.60 -5.45 -16.98
CA ALA A 179 14.92 -5.80 -17.52
C ALA A 179 14.98 -7.29 -17.97
N ALA A 180 14.44 -8.21 -17.17
CA ALA A 180 14.39 -9.64 -17.51
C ALA A 180 13.51 -9.91 -18.75
N LEU A 181 12.38 -9.20 -18.89
CA LEU A 181 11.51 -9.28 -20.06
C LEU A 181 12.24 -8.80 -21.33
N LYS A 182 12.90 -7.65 -21.26
CA LYS A 182 13.64 -7.06 -22.39
C LYS A 182 14.84 -7.94 -22.82
N ALA A 183 15.49 -8.58 -21.85
CA ALA A 183 16.58 -9.54 -22.10
C ALA A 183 16.10 -10.91 -22.60
N GLY A 184 14.78 -11.18 -22.62
CA GLY A 184 14.24 -12.49 -23.01
C GLY A 184 14.40 -13.59 -21.95
N ASN A 185 14.83 -13.26 -20.73
CA ASN A 185 15.00 -14.22 -19.63
C ASN A 185 13.66 -14.74 -19.10
N VAL A 186 12.59 -13.99 -19.32
CA VAL A 186 11.18 -14.38 -19.05
C VAL A 186 10.32 -14.03 -20.26
N GLN A 187 9.27 -14.83 -20.50
CA GLN A 187 8.33 -14.60 -21.60
C GLN A 187 7.26 -13.57 -21.26
N GLY A 188 7.03 -13.31 -19.97
CA GLY A 188 6.07 -12.33 -19.52
C GLY A 188 6.39 -11.82 -18.12
N ILE A 189 5.75 -10.72 -17.74
CA ILE A 189 5.80 -10.13 -16.39
C ILE A 189 4.41 -9.82 -15.91
N VAL A 190 4.15 -10.03 -14.60
CA VAL A 190 2.89 -9.64 -13.96
C VAL A 190 3.14 -8.45 -13.05
N THR A 191 2.50 -7.32 -13.39
CA THR A 191 2.69 -6.02 -12.74
C THR A 191 1.39 -5.23 -12.71
N SER A 192 1.41 -3.98 -12.19
CA SER A 192 0.34 -3.02 -12.44
C SER A 192 0.21 -2.73 -13.94
N SER A 193 -1.01 -2.41 -14.39
CA SER A 193 -1.29 -2.11 -15.79
C SER A 193 -0.48 -0.92 -16.30
N SER A 194 -0.15 0.06 -15.46
CA SER A 194 0.72 1.21 -15.80
C SER A 194 2.09 0.80 -16.34
N ILE A 195 2.70 -0.27 -15.82
CA ILE A 195 3.96 -0.80 -16.35
C ILE A 195 3.75 -1.39 -17.75
N GLY A 196 2.63 -2.10 -17.96
CA GLY A 196 2.25 -2.59 -19.29
C GLY A 196 2.07 -1.45 -20.28
N TYR A 197 1.39 -0.38 -19.90
CA TYR A 197 1.20 0.82 -20.74
C TYR A 197 2.52 1.54 -21.04
N MET A 198 3.43 1.56 -20.09
CA MET A 198 4.80 2.07 -20.32
C MET A 198 5.53 1.23 -21.38
N LEU A 199 5.45 -0.10 -21.31
CA LEU A 199 6.04 -0.99 -22.30
C LEU A 199 5.41 -0.78 -23.69
N GLU A 200 4.10 -0.60 -23.79
CA GLU A 200 3.40 -0.29 -25.04
C GLU A 200 3.88 1.04 -25.63
N LYS A 201 3.89 2.11 -24.81
CA LYS A 201 4.33 3.43 -25.22
C LYS A 201 5.76 3.47 -25.75
N ASN A 202 6.65 2.71 -25.09
CA ASN A 202 8.06 2.61 -25.49
C ASN A 202 8.30 1.64 -26.67
N GLY A 203 7.26 0.90 -27.09
CA GLY A 203 7.41 -0.14 -28.10
C GLY A 203 8.23 -1.35 -27.63
N ASP A 204 8.32 -1.58 -26.33
CA ASP A 204 9.09 -2.67 -25.70
C ASP A 204 8.25 -3.93 -25.44
N GLY A 205 6.91 -3.80 -25.41
CA GLY A 205 6.00 -4.90 -25.12
C GLY A 205 4.53 -4.52 -25.30
N ARG A 206 3.65 -5.42 -24.86
CA ARG A 206 2.19 -5.18 -24.83
C ARG A 206 1.56 -5.89 -23.66
N VAL A 207 0.43 -5.38 -23.19
CA VAL A 207 -0.44 -6.10 -22.26
C VAL A 207 -1.12 -7.24 -23.02
N LEU A 208 -0.99 -8.46 -22.51
CA LEU A 208 -1.64 -9.64 -23.08
C LEU A 208 -2.87 -10.04 -22.28
N VAL A 209 -2.80 -9.99 -20.93
CA VAL A 209 -3.90 -10.35 -20.02
C VAL A 209 -4.20 -9.17 -19.11
N GLU A 210 -5.45 -8.77 -19.06
CA GLU A 210 -6.00 -7.88 -18.01
C GLU A 210 -6.72 -8.77 -16.99
N PHE A 211 -6.18 -8.88 -15.79
CA PHE A 211 -6.71 -9.82 -14.79
C PHE A 211 -8.10 -9.46 -14.26
N GLY A 212 -8.47 -8.19 -14.33
CA GLY A 212 -9.83 -7.75 -13.96
C GLY A 212 -10.95 -8.39 -14.80
N ASP A 213 -10.62 -8.90 -16.00
CA ASP A 213 -11.58 -9.62 -16.85
C ASP A 213 -11.83 -11.06 -16.36
N HIS A 214 -10.89 -11.63 -15.64
CA HIS A 214 -10.84 -13.04 -15.25
C HIS A 214 -11.11 -13.29 -13.78
N VAL A 215 -10.87 -12.30 -12.92
CA VAL A 215 -10.99 -12.45 -11.46
C VAL A 215 -12.11 -11.57 -10.93
N LYS A 216 -13.12 -12.21 -10.32
CA LYS A 216 -14.30 -11.57 -9.74
C LYS A 216 -14.45 -11.96 -8.28
N ASP A 217 -15.26 -11.19 -7.54
CA ASP A 217 -15.50 -11.42 -6.11
C ASP A 217 -14.18 -11.60 -5.34
N PHE A 218 -13.32 -10.58 -5.36
CA PHE A 218 -11.95 -10.68 -4.85
C PHE A 218 -11.54 -9.46 -4.03
N HIS A 219 -10.62 -9.63 -3.10
CA HIS A 219 -9.89 -8.55 -2.45
C HIS A 219 -8.46 -8.53 -2.97
N THR A 220 -8.21 -7.66 -3.93
CA THR A 220 -6.89 -7.51 -4.57
C THR A 220 -5.86 -7.00 -3.56
N HIS A 221 -6.22 -5.95 -2.83
CA HIS A 221 -5.35 -5.37 -1.80
C HIS A 221 -6.07 -5.20 -0.47
N VAL A 222 -5.30 -5.37 0.59
CA VAL A 222 -5.75 -5.26 1.97
C VAL A 222 -4.71 -4.52 2.81
N ILE A 223 -5.16 -3.96 3.94
CA ILE A 223 -4.30 -3.36 4.95
C ILE A 223 -4.14 -4.35 6.10
N PHE A 224 -2.91 -4.71 6.41
CA PHE A 224 -2.56 -5.45 7.61
C PHE A 224 -2.02 -4.51 8.68
N ALA A 225 -2.22 -4.85 9.95
CA ALA A 225 -1.55 -4.23 11.08
C ALA A 225 -0.92 -5.31 11.95
N THR A 226 0.22 -5.03 12.59
CA THR A 226 0.81 -5.98 13.54
C THR A 226 -0.13 -6.18 14.73
N LYS A 227 -0.23 -7.39 15.26
CA LYS A 227 -1.03 -7.67 16.47
C LYS A 227 -0.59 -6.80 17.66
N LYS A 228 0.71 -6.53 17.76
CA LYS A 228 1.26 -5.62 18.76
C LYS A 228 0.67 -4.20 18.59
N PHE A 229 0.69 -3.66 17.37
CA PHE A 229 0.22 -2.29 17.12
C PHE A 229 -1.28 -2.13 17.37
N VAL A 230 -2.11 -3.07 16.92
CA VAL A 230 -3.57 -3.01 17.17
C VAL A 230 -3.91 -3.10 18.65
N THR A 231 -3.11 -3.81 19.44
CA THR A 231 -3.31 -3.94 20.89
C THR A 231 -2.83 -2.70 21.65
N THR A 232 -1.68 -2.14 21.27
CA THR A 232 -1.06 -1.03 22.03
C THR A 232 -1.54 0.34 21.57
N HIS A 233 -2.00 0.47 20.31
CA HIS A 233 -2.38 1.76 19.69
C HIS A 233 -3.69 1.65 18.87
N PRO A 234 -4.80 1.12 19.43
CA PRO A 234 -6.05 0.91 18.69
C PRO A 234 -6.64 2.21 18.13
N ASP A 235 -6.44 3.35 18.82
CA ASP A 235 -6.86 4.68 18.38
C ASP A 235 -6.09 5.14 17.12
N ARG A 236 -4.79 4.83 17.01
CA ARG A 236 -3.99 5.14 15.81
C ARG A 236 -4.48 4.33 14.62
N VAL A 237 -4.87 3.07 14.83
CA VAL A 237 -5.47 2.23 13.76
C VAL A 237 -6.75 2.88 13.24
N LYS A 238 -7.65 3.31 14.13
CA LYS A 238 -8.91 3.99 13.74
C LYS A 238 -8.65 5.29 12.99
N ARG A 239 -7.72 6.13 13.47
CA ARG A 239 -7.36 7.39 12.82
C ARG A 239 -6.73 7.17 11.45
N PHE A 240 -5.87 6.15 11.31
CA PHE A 240 -5.26 5.78 10.04
C PHE A 240 -6.32 5.35 9.02
N LEU A 241 -7.27 4.49 9.39
CA LEU A 241 -8.32 4.03 8.49
C LEU A 241 -9.32 5.15 8.13
N ALA A 242 -9.61 6.06 9.06
CA ALA A 242 -10.43 7.25 8.78
C ALA A 242 -9.73 8.19 7.79
N GLY A 243 -8.44 8.47 8.00
CA GLY A 243 -7.62 9.25 7.08
C GLY A 243 -7.51 8.60 5.71
N TRP A 244 -7.37 7.26 5.65
CA TRP A 244 -7.37 6.50 4.40
C TRP A 244 -8.62 6.76 3.57
N ILE A 245 -9.80 6.68 4.18
CA ILE A 245 -11.08 6.96 3.50
C ILE A 245 -11.12 8.41 2.99
N GLU A 246 -10.66 9.40 3.79
CA GLU A 246 -10.62 10.79 3.34
C GLU A 246 -9.70 10.96 2.12
N VAL A 247 -8.56 10.27 2.08
CA VAL A 247 -7.67 10.30 0.91
C VAL A 247 -8.36 9.70 -0.32
N ILE A 248 -9.03 8.56 -0.19
CA ILE A 248 -9.77 7.94 -1.31
C ILE A 248 -10.88 8.88 -1.82
N ASP A 249 -11.60 9.54 -0.91
CA ASP A 249 -12.62 10.53 -1.28
C ASP A 249 -12.03 11.76 -1.97
N PHE A 250 -10.86 12.23 -1.50
CA PHE A 250 -10.10 13.29 -2.18
C PHE A 250 -9.74 12.87 -3.61
N MET A 251 -9.14 11.69 -3.77
CA MET A 251 -8.72 11.15 -5.08
C MET A 251 -9.89 11.06 -6.05
N ALA A 252 -11.06 10.61 -5.58
CA ALA A 252 -12.25 10.49 -6.41
C ALA A 252 -12.85 11.84 -6.84
N LYS A 253 -12.73 12.87 -6.00
CA LYS A 253 -13.28 14.21 -6.27
C LYS A 253 -12.31 15.10 -7.07
N ASN A 254 -11.01 14.79 -7.04
CA ASN A 254 -9.96 15.62 -7.60
C ASN A 254 -9.10 14.83 -8.61
N ARG A 255 -9.75 14.36 -9.69
CA ARG A 255 -9.13 13.48 -10.70
C ARG A 255 -7.81 14.02 -11.25
N GLU A 256 -7.81 15.25 -11.76
CA GLU A 256 -6.62 15.85 -12.40
C GLU A 256 -5.46 16.02 -11.40
N GLU A 257 -5.76 16.48 -10.20
CA GLU A 257 -4.76 16.65 -9.15
C GLU A 257 -4.20 15.30 -8.69
N THR A 258 -5.05 14.28 -8.58
CA THR A 258 -4.63 12.91 -8.27
C THR A 258 -3.69 12.37 -9.33
N ILE A 259 -4.02 12.54 -10.62
CA ILE A 259 -3.17 12.10 -11.73
C ILE A 259 -1.80 12.78 -11.66
N LYS A 260 -1.75 14.11 -11.42
CA LYS A 260 -0.48 14.84 -11.24
C LYS A 260 0.35 14.28 -10.08
N LEU A 261 -0.28 14.04 -8.94
CA LEU A 261 0.41 13.51 -7.76
C LEU A 261 0.96 12.09 -7.98
N VAL A 262 0.16 11.18 -8.57
CA VAL A 262 0.66 9.82 -8.86
C VAL A 262 1.73 9.81 -9.95
N THR A 263 1.70 10.76 -10.89
CA THR A 263 2.75 10.96 -11.89
C THR A 263 4.09 11.28 -11.22
N LEU A 264 4.09 12.17 -10.23
CA LEU A 264 5.30 12.51 -9.47
C LEU A 264 5.84 11.32 -8.67
N VAL A 265 4.95 10.56 -8.00
CA VAL A 265 5.33 9.41 -7.17
C VAL A 265 5.85 8.24 -8.01
N SER A 266 5.19 7.93 -9.12
CA SER A 266 5.51 6.77 -9.96
C SER A 266 6.62 7.02 -10.95
N GLN A 267 6.90 8.28 -11.30
CA GLN A 267 7.81 8.72 -12.37
C GLN A 267 7.39 8.18 -13.77
N LEU A 268 6.13 7.80 -13.93
CA LEU A 268 5.52 7.47 -15.23
C LEU A 268 4.83 8.72 -15.80
N SER A 269 4.66 8.76 -17.13
CA SER A 269 4.04 9.92 -17.77
C SER A 269 2.54 10.06 -17.45
N GLU A 270 2.03 11.27 -17.54
CA GLU A 270 0.66 11.62 -17.15
C GLU A 270 -0.40 10.86 -17.97
N ASP A 271 -0.16 10.60 -19.24
CA ASP A 271 -1.05 9.81 -20.09
C ASP A 271 -1.17 8.33 -19.61
N ILE A 272 -0.06 7.76 -19.13
CA ILE A 272 -0.06 6.43 -18.50
C ILE A 272 -0.87 6.47 -17.21
N GLN A 273 -0.63 7.48 -16.36
CA GLN A 273 -1.32 7.60 -15.08
C GLN A 273 -2.80 7.95 -15.26
N THR A 274 -3.17 8.63 -16.33
CA THR A 274 -4.58 8.85 -16.71
C THR A 274 -5.29 7.52 -17.00
N ARG A 275 -4.69 6.65 -17.81
CA ARG A 275 -5.24 5.30 -18.09
C ARG A 275 -5.30 4.44 -16.81
N GLU A 276 -4.26 4.51 -15.98
CA GLU A 276 -4.22 3.77 -14.70
C GLU A 276 -5.29 4.25 -13.73
N TYR A 277 -5.49 5.57 -13.59
CA TYR A 277 -6.53 6.16 -12.76
C TYR A 277 -7.91 5.64 -13.13
N ASP A 278 -8.26 5.68 -14.42
CA ASP A 278 -9.58 5.29 -14.90
C ASP A 278 -9.89 3.80 -14.63
N LYS A 279 -8.85 2.94 -14.60
CA LYS A 279 -8.96 1.52 -14.23
C LYS A 279 -8.90 1.28 -12.72
N ALA A 280 -8.01 1.95 -12.02
CA ALA A 280 -7.70 1.66 -10.63
C ALA A 280 -8.69 2.28 -9.64
N MET A 281 -9.19 3.50 -9.90
CA MET A 281 -10.14 4.16 -8.98
C MET A 281 -11.40 3.32 -8.71
N PRO A 282 -12.05 2.68 -9.70
CA PRO A 282 -13.24 1.86 -9.44
C PRO A 282 -12.98 0.67 -8.53
N MET A 283 -11.75 0.15 -8.44
CA MET A 283 -11.44 -0.98 -7.56
C MET A 283 -11.25 -0.58 -6.09
N LEU A 284 -10.94 0.70 -5.81
CA LEU A 284 -10.67 1.15 -4.46
C LEU A 284 -11.95 1.12 -3.60
N SER A 285 -11.85 0.46 -2.45
CA SER A 285 -12.94 0.37 -1.47
C SER A 285 -13.12 1.72 -0.77
N ARG A 286 -14.37 2.18 -0.68
CA ARG A 286 -14.71 3.40 0.06
C ARG A 286 -15.17 3.14 1.49
N ASP A 287 -15.52 1.89 1.82
CA ASP A 287 -15.97 1.47 3.14
C ASP A 287 -14.99 0.56 3.86
N LEU A 288 -13.96 0.08 3.16
CA LEU A 288 -12.90 -0.80 3.64
C LEU A 288 -13.39 -2.16 4.15
N ARG A 289 -14.68 -2.53 3.90
CA ARG A 289 -15.29 -3.74 4.44
C ARG A 289 -14.93 -4.98 3.65
N PHE A 290 -14.83 -6.08 4.39
CA PHE A 290 -14.63 -7.38 3.77
C PHE A 290 -15.94 -7.94 3.22
N ARG A 291 -15.88 -8.44 1.99
CA ARG A 291 -17.01 -9.07 1.30
C ARG A 291 -16.95 -10.58 1.52
N PRO A 292 -18.00 -11.22 2.03
CA PRO A 292 -18.00 -12.66 2.32
C PRO A 292 -17.59 -13.51 1.10
N LYS A 293 -18.14 -13.24 -0.08
CA LYS A 293 -17.77 -13.96 -1.31
C LYS A 293 -16.27 -13.85 -1.64
N ALA A 294 -15.67 -12.67 -1.45
CA ALA A 294 -14.25 -12.49 -1.71
C ALA A 294 -13.38 -13.26 -0.71
N LEU A 295 -13.80 -13.32 0.55
CA LEU A 295 -13.13 -14.14 1.56
C LEU A 295 -13.24 -15.64 1.24
N ASP A 296 -14.41 -16.11 0.76
CA ASP A 296 -14.61 -17.50 0.34
C ASP A 296 -13.73 -17.86 -0.86
N VAL A 297 -13.62 -16.95 -1.86
CA VAL A 297 -12.71 -17.13 -2.99
C VAL A 297 -11.27 -17.20 -2.53
N LEU A 298 -10.84 -16.32 -1.62
CA LEU A 298 -9.50 -16.36 -1.06
C LEU A 298 -9.22 -17.67 -0.31
N ALA A 299 -10.09 -18.07 0.63
CA ALA A 299 -9.91 -19.29 1.43
C ALA A 299 -9.74 -20.53 0.54
N ARG A 300 -10.65 -20.70 -0.44
CA ARG A 300 -10.59 -21.83 -1.37
C ARG A 300 -9.36 -21.77 -2.26
N SER A 301 -9.08 -20.63 -2.87
CA SER A 301 -7.98 -20.49 -3.82
C SER A 301 -6.61 -20.67 -3.18
N LEU A 302 -6.41 -20.34 -1.91
CA LEU A 302 -5.16 -20.60 -1.21
C LEU A 302 -4.80 -22.09 -1.19
N VAL A 303 -5.79 -22.98 -1.17
CA VAL A 303 -5.60 -24.43 -1.26
C VAL A 303 -5.52 -24.89 -2.72
N GLU A 304 -6.47 -24.50 -3.56
CA GLU A 304 -6.52 -24.88 -4.99
C GLU A 304 -5.25 -24.48 -5.75
N LEU A 305 -4.63 -23.38 -5.34
CA LEU A 305 -3.38 -22.88 -5.90
C LEU A 305 -2.12 -23.36 -5.15
N GLU A 306 -2.27 -24.31 -4.22
CA GLU A 306 -1.17 -24.93 -3.46
C GLU A 306 -0.32 -23.90 -2.67
N ILE A 307 -0.96 -22.85 -2.17
CA ILE A 307 -0.32 -21.83 -1.33
C ILE A 307 -0.36 -22.28 0.14
N LEU A 308 -1.48 -22.90 0.54
CA LEU A 308 -1.69 -23.51 1.84
C LEU A 308 -2.13 -24.99 1.68
N PRO A 309 -1.79 -25.87 2.63
CA PRO A 309 -2.21 -27.26 2.61
C PRO A 309 -3.70 -27.44 2.94
N THR A 310 -4.29 -26.52 3.71
CA THR A 310 -5.68 -26.52 4.15
C THR A 310 -6.28 -25.12 4.10
N ALA A 311 -7.60 -25.03 3.90
CA ALA A 311 -8.29 -23.75 3.90
C ALA A 311 -8.24 -23.12 5.31
N PRO A 312 -7.81 -21.85 5.43
CA PRO A 312 -7.78 -21.17 6.70
C PRO A 312 -9.19 -20.76 7.14
N ASP A 313 -9.42 -20.67 8.46
CA ASP A 313 -10.57 -19.94 8.96
C ASP A 313 -10.34 -18.43 8.77
N MET A 314 -10.93 -17.88 7.73
CA MET A 314 -10.75 -16.47 7.37
C MET A 314 -11.15 -15.52 8.50
N LYS A 315 -12.12 -15.90 9.37
CA LYS A 315 -12.56 -15.06 10.50
C LYS A 315 -11.44 -14.79 11.51
N THR A 316 -10.43 -15.63 11.56
CA THR A 316 -9.28 -15.46 12.44
C THR A 316 -8.21 -14.54 11.86
N LEU A 317 -8.31 -14.20 10.57
CA LEU A 317 -7.30 -13.46 9.83
C LEU A 317 -7.63 -11.98 9.64
N TYR A 318 -8.86 -11.56 9.92
CA TYR A 318 -9.27 -10.15 9.77
C TYR A 318 -10.14 -9.66 10.93
N THR A 319 -10.26 -8.34 11.04
CA THR A 319 -11.20 -7.66 11.93
C THR A 319 -11.72 -6.38 11.28
N GLU A 320 -12.96 -6.01 11.58
CA GLU A 320 -13.57 -4.74 11.17
C GLU A 320 -13.79 -3.77 12.35
N GLU A 321 -13.31 -4.10 13.54
CA GLU A 321 -13.56 -3.33 14.78
C GLU A 321 -12.97 -1.90 14.75
N PHE A 322 -11.99 -1.66 13.87
CA PHE A 322 -11.34 -0.36 13.73
C PHE A 322 -11.94 0.49 12.61
N LEU A 323 -12.85 -0.07 11.80
CA LEU A 323 -13.45 0.66 10.69
C LEU A 323 -14.36 1.79 11.20
N PRO A 324 -14.36 2.97 10.55
CA PRO A 324 -15.27 4.05 10.91
C PRO A 324 -16.72 3.61 10.81
N VAL A 325 -17.52 3.98 11.82
CA VAL A 325 -18.98 3.85 11.71
C VAL A 325 -19.44 4.92 10.73
N ARG A 326 -19.96 4.50 9.58
CA ARG A 326 -20.66 5.44 8.68
C ARG A 326 -22.09 5.60 9.19
N ASN A 327 -22.40 6.83 9.61
CA ASN A 327 -23.77 7.25 9.88
C ASN A 327 -24.55 7.37 8.56
#